data_0fb99ebf805d570c71ff0040d5706bff
#
_entry.id   0fb99ebf805d570c71ff0040d5706bff
#
_cell.length_a   1.000
_cell.length_b   1.000
_cell.length_c   1.000
_cell.angle_alpha   90.00
_cell.angle_beta   90.00
_cell.angle_gamma   90.00
#
_symmetry.space_group_name_H-M   'P 1'
#
loop_
_entity.id
_entity.type
_entity.pdbx_description
1 polymer ?
#
loop_
_entity_poly.entity_id
_entity_poly.type
_entity_poly.pdbx_seq_one_letter_code
_entity_poly.pdbx_strand_id
1 'polypeptide(L)'
;MHSRARTLALGLFLALPAMAQEFPSRPITLICPWPAGGSTDTHLRRFAEIAAKYLGQPILIENRPGAGGTVGPGHLAQTAKPDGYSLSQMHMGAFRIPHMQKLAWDPVRDFTYIIGLSGYTFGVVVKSDSPFKSFRDLLDYARAHPGKMSYGSTGTGTSPHLLLEEVSMKTGVQFLHVPFKGNADSTQALLGDHIMAQSDSSGWGRFVDAGQFRLLVTFGRERTKHWPSVPTANDLGLDMVYSSPYGIVGPRGLEPRVVRILHDGFKKALDDPENLKVLDQLDQELWYQSSEDYAKYARETLQRERALIERLGLLAK
;
A
#
# COMPACT_ATOMS: atom_id res chain seq x y z
N MET A 1 55.00 -37.94 -58.10
CA MET A 1 54.98 -37.61 -56.68
C MET A 1 54.45 -36.17 -56.55
N HIS A 2 53.17 -36.02 -56.19
CA HIS A 2 52.53 -34.70 -56.07
C HIS A 2 52.13 -34.48 -54.59
N SER A 3 52.89 -33.63 -53.92
CA SER A 3 52.60 -33.19 -52.57
C SER A 3 51.48 -32.14 -52.54
N ARG A 4 50.35 -32.46 -51.90
CA ARG A 4 49.24 -31.51 -51.66
C ARG A 4 49.47 -30.85 -50.28
N ALA A 5 49.86 -29.59 -50.31
CA ALA A 5 49.88 -28.75 -49.10
C ALA A 5 48.41 -28.41 -48.74
N ARG A 6 47.97 -28.79 -47.51
CA ARG A 6 46.70 -28.38 -46.92
C ARG A 6 46.92 -27.09 -46.11
N THR A 7 46.41 -25.98 -46.60
CA THR A 7 46.40 -24.71 -45.89
C THR A 7 45.25 -24.75 -44.83
N LEU A 8 45.62 -24.73 -43.55
CA LEU A 8 44.69 -24.66 -42.44
C LEU A 8 44.34 -23.17 -42.22
N ALA A 9 43.14 -22.73 -42.61
CA ALA A 9 42.66 -21.39 -42.30
C ALA A 9 42.18 -21.35 -40.83
N LEU A 10 42.92 -20.70 -39.96
CA LEU A 10 42.60 -20.48 -38.57
C LEU A 10 41.62 -19.29 -38.49
N GLY A 11 40.29 -19.56 -38.36
CA GLY A 11 39.25 -18.56 -38.21
C GLY A 11 39.36 -17.91 -36.81
N LEU A 12 39.80 -16.65 -36.78
CA LEU A 12 39.82 -15.83 -35.58
C LEU A 12 38.40 -15.39 -35.25
N PHE A 13 37.69 -16.06 -34.35
CA PHE A 13 36.41 -15.61 -33.80
C PHE A 13 36.67 -14.40 -32.90
N LEU A 14 36.49 -13.19 -33.42
CA LEU A 14 36.36 -11.97 -32.65
C LEU A 14 35.06 -12.06 -31.77
N ALA A 15 35.22 -12.44 -30.50
CA ALA A 15 34.18 -12.30 -29.51
C ALA A 15 33.92 -10.79 -29.33
N LEU A 16 32.86 -10.28 -29.95
CA LEU A 16 32.34 -8.94 -29.64
C LEU A 16 31.96 -8.93 -28.17
N PRO A 17 32.42 -7.94 -27.36
CA PRO A 17 31.95 -7.79 -26.00
C PRO A 17 30.45 -7.59 -26.06
N ALA A 18 29.68 -8.49 -25.44
CA ALA A 18 28.28 -8.28 -25.20
C ALA A 18 28.15 -7.00 -24.38
N MET A 19 27.75 -5.92 -25.01
CA MET A 19 27.39 -4.68 -24.30
C MET A 19 26.30 -5.07 -23.32
N ALA A 20 26.63 -5.10 -22.04
CA ALA A 20 25.65 -5.32 -21.00
C ALA A 20 24.55 -4.28 -21.19
N GLN A 21 23.34 -4.74 -21.53
CA GLN A 21 22.22 -3.85 -21.82
C GLN A 21 21.97 -3.00 -20.58
N GLU A 22 22.04 -1.67 -20.72
CA GLU A 22 21.87 -0.77 -19.60
C GLU A 22 20.47 -0.96 -18.99
N PHE A 23 20.40 -1.18 -17.67
CA PHE A 23 19.15 -1.26 -16.94
C PHE A 23 18.67 0.16 -16.58
N PRO A 24 17.36 0.47 -16.76
CA PRO A 24 16.32 -0.33 -17.42
C PRO A 24 16.31 -0.09 -18.96
N SER A 25 16.11 -1.16 -19.73
CA SER A 25 16.05 -1.11 -21.21
C SER A 25 14.65 -1.42 -21.78
N ARG A 26 13.68 -1.69 -20.91
CA ARG A 26 12.27 -2.00 -21.25
C ARG A 26 11.34 -1.54 -20.13
N PRO A 27 10.02 -1.46 -20.36
CA PRO A 27 9.07 -1.07 -19.32
C PRO A 27 9.17 -1.91 -18.06
N ILE A 28 8.96 -1.26 -16.90
CA ILE A 28 8.92 -1.88 -15.57
C ILE A 28 7.45 -2.04 -15.17
N THR A 29 7.07 -3.21 -14.65
CA THR A 29 5.74 -3.42 -14.08
C THR A 29 5.77 -3.17 -12.57
N LEU A 30 4.88 -2.29 -12.09
CA LEU A 30 4.66 -2.05 -10.66
C LEU A 30 3.26 -2.55 -10.27
N ILE A 31 3.24 -3.62 -9.47
CA ILE A 31 2.00 -4.21 -8.97
C ILE A 31 1.42 -3.33 -7.88
N CYS A 32 0.18 -2.86 -8.10
CA CYS A 32 -0.68 -2.25 -7.10
C CYS A 32 -1.60 -3.34 -6.51
N PRO A 33 -1.50 -3.67 -5.21
CA PRO A 33 -2.28 -4.76 -4.60
C PRO A 33 -3.74 -4.36 -4.29
N TRP A 34 -4.23 -3.29 -4.89
CA TRP A 34 -5.58 -2.73 -4.69
C TRP A 34 -6.31 -2.52 -6.01
N PRO A 35 -7.66 -2.47 -6.00
CA PRO A 35 -8.44 -2.15 -7.19
C PRO A 35 -8.10 -0.76 -7.75
N ALA A 36 -8.31 -0.60 -9.04
CA ALA A 36 -8.17 0.68 -9.71
C ALA A 36 -9.12 1.73 -9.13
N GLY A 37 -8.69 2.99 -9.09
CA GLY A 37 -9.49 4.14 -8.64
C GLY A 37 -9.49 4.37 -7.12
N GLY A 38 -8.80 3.55 -6.32
CA GLY A 38 -8.54 3.83 -4.90
C GLY A 38 -7.37 4.81 -4.72
N SER A 39 -7.14 5.28 -3.47
CA SER A 39 -6.08 6.25 -3.16
C SER A 39 -4.69 5.77 -3.58
N THR A 40 -4.37 4.48 -3.35
CA THR A 40 -3.09 3.90 -3.74
C THR A 40 -2.89 3.86 -5.25
N ASP A 41 -3.90 3.39 -5.98
CA ASP A 41 -3.85 3.32 -7.45
C ASP A 41 -3.67 4.72 -8.04
N THR A 42 -4.40 5.71 -7.52
CA THR A 42 -4.29 7.11 -7.93
C THR A 42 -2.87 7.65 -7.71
N HIS A 43 -2.30 7.43 -6.51
CA HIS A 43 -0.93 7.85 -6.23
C HIS A 43 0.09 7.12 -7.10
N LEU A 44 0.04 5.77 -7.16
CA LEU A 44 1.05 4.99 -7.88
C LEU A 44 1.03 5.25 -9.39
N ARG A 45 -0.12 5.53 -10.02
CA ARG A 45 -0.18 5.89 -11.45
C ARG A 45 0.53 7.21 -11.70
N ARG A 46 0.24 8.23 -10.89
CA ARG A 46 0.91 9.53 -11.05
C ARG A 46 2.39 9.44 -10.72
N PHE A 47 2.75 8.75 -9.64
CA PHE A 47 4.14 8.49 -9.28
C PHE A 47 4.90 7.74 -10.40
N ALA A 48 4.28 6.73 -11.02
CA ALA A 48 4.87 5.97 -12.12
C ALA A 48 5.15 6.85 -13.37
N GLU A 49 4.22 7.75 -13.72
CA GLU A 49 4.42 8.72 -14.81
C GLU A 49 5.61 9.65 -14.54
N ILE A 50 5.74 10.13 -13.31
CA ILE A 50 6.84 11.01 -12.90
C ILE A 50 8.15 10.22 -12.88
N ALA A 51 8.17 9.03 -12.27
CA ALA A 51 9.36 8.18 -12.15
C ALA A 51 9.90 7.72 -13.52
N ALA A 52 9.02 7.53 -14.51
CA ALA A 52 9.41 7.20 -15.87
C ALA A 52 10.34 8.25 -16.49
N LYS A 53 10.18 9.54 -16.14
CA LYS A 53 11.07 10.63 -16.60
C LYS A 53 12.51 10.44 -16.10
N TYR A 54 12.68 9.92 -14.90
CA TYR A 54 13.99 9.75 -14.25
C TYR A 54 14.64 8.39 -14.54
N LEU A 55 13.83 7.35 -14.80
CA LEU A 55 14.31 6.00 -15.12
C LEU A 55 14.48 5.77 -16.63
N GLY A 56 13.95 6.67 -17.49
CA GLY A 56 14.06 6.56 -18.94
C GLY A 56 13.20 5.44 -19.56
N GLN A 57 12.34 4.77 -18.76
CA GLN A 57 11.45 3.70 -19.23
C GLN A 57 10.07 3.86 -18.59
N PRO A 58 8.99 3.50 -19.30
CA PRO A 58 7.64 3.50 -18.74
C PRO A 58 7.52 2.57 -17.53
N ILE A 59 6.71 2.99 -16.54
CA ILE A 59 6.31 2.15 -15.42
C ILE A 59 4.82 1.86 -15.56
N LEU A 60 4.49 0.59 -15.74
CA LEU A 60 3.13 0.11 -15.98
C LEU A 60 2.51 -0.35 -14.66
N ILE A 61 1.38 0.23 -14.28
CA ILE A 61 0.66 -0.18 -13.08
C ILE A 61 -0.24 -1.37 -13.40
N GLU A 62 -0.03 -2.47 -12.66
CA GLU A 62 -0.85 -3.68 -12.73
C GLU A 62 -1.61 -3.86 -11.42
N ASN A 63 -2.95 -3.80 -11.44
CA ASN A 63 -3.77 -4.00 -10.26
C ASN A 63 -3.97 -5.50 -9.99
N ARG A 64 -3.52 -6.00 -8.81
CA ARG A 64 -3.72 -7.38 -8.33
C ARG A 64 -4.30 -7.38 -6.92
N PRO A 65 -5.60 -7.04 -6.77
CA PRO A 65 -6.25 -6.92 -5.47
C PRO A 65 -6.59 -8.30 -4.87
N GLY A 66 -6.89 -8.29 -3.56
CA GLY A 66 -7.43 -9.44 -2.84
C GLY A 66 -6.67 -9.82 -1.58
N ALA A 67 -7.33 -10.56 -0.70
CA ALA A 67 -6.80 -11.06 0.57
C ALA A 67 -6.09 -9.97 1.40
N GLY A 68 -6.73 -8.80 1.58
CA GLY A 68 -6.15 -7.67 2.31
C GLY A 68 -4.88 -7.10 1.65
N GLY A 69 -4.75 -7.18 0.32
CA GLY A 69 -3.60 -6.68 -0.44
C GLY A 69 -2.41 -7.64 -0.52
N THR A 70 -2.56 -8.91 -0.10
CA THR A 70 -1.45 -9.88 -0.09
C THR A 70 -1.27 -10.63 -1.41
N VAL A 71 -2.26 -10.60 -2.31
CA VAL A 71 -2.20 -11.30 -3.62
C VAL A 71 -1.09 -10.74 -4.50
N GLY A 72 -0.99 -9.42 -4.63
CA GLY A 72 0.01 -8.76 -5.47
C GLY A 72 1.45 -9.08 -5.06
N PRO A 73 1.87 -8.78 -3.81
CA PRO A 73 3.18 -9.15 -3.31
C PRO A 73 3.45 -10.66 -3.38
N GLY A 74 2.46 -11.49 -3.07
CA GLY A 74 2.58 -12.95 -3.16
C GLY A 74 2.85 -13.43 -4.58
N HIS A 75 2.19 -12.84 -5.57
CA HIS A 75 2.49 -13.13 -6.98
C HIS A 75 3.93 -12.73 -7.33
N LEU A 76 4.36 -11.52 -6.95
CA LEU A 76 5.74 -11.08 -7.18
C LEU A 76 6.76 -12.08 -6.59
N ALA A 77 6.60 -12.45 -5.31
CA ALA A 77 7.51 -13.36 -4.62
C ALA A 77 7.65 -14.73 -5.28
N GLN A 78 6.57 -15.23 -5.90
CA GLN A 78 6.52 -16.58 -6.47
C GLN A 78 6.92 -16.65 -7.93
N THR A 79 6.76 -15.57 -8.70
CA THR A 79 6.86 -15.65 -10.16
C THR A 79 7.89 -14.71 -10.76
N ALA A 80 8.27 -13.63 -10.08
CA ALA A 80 9.15 -12.62 -10.66
C ALA A 80 10.62 -13.03 -10.62
N LYS A 81 11.33 -12.70 -11.70
CA LYS A 81 12.80 -12.81 -11.74
C LYS A 81 13.42 -11.61 -11.03
N PRO A 82 14.60 -11.78 -10.38
CA PRO A 82 15.29 -10.69 -9.70
C PRO A 82 16.06 -9.78 -10.69
N ASP A 83 15.38 -9.32 -11.74
CA ASP A 83 15.96 -8.50 -12.81
C ASP A 83 15.53 -7.02 -12.75
N GLY A 84 14.70 -6.63 -11.78
CA GLY A 84 14.24 -5.25 -11.56
C GLY A 84 13.05 -4.81 -12.42
N TYR A 85 12.51 -5.66 -13.29
CA TYR A 85 11.40 -5.31 -14.18
C TYR A 85 10.01 -5.64 -13.63
N SER A 86 9.94 -6.34 -12.52
CA SER A 86 8.70 -6.60 -11.79
C SER A 86 8.85 -6.15 -10.35
N LEU A 87 8.00 -5.23 -9.92
CA LEU A 87 8.01 -4.62 -8.60
C LEU A 87 6.62 -4.69 -8.00
N SER A 88 6.49 -4.48 -6.69
CA SER A 88 5.19 -4.37 -6.02
C SER A 88 5.21 -3.31 -4.95
N GLN A 89 4.05 -2.70 -4.71
CA GLN A 89 3.82 -1.99 -3.46
C GLN A 89 3.86 -2.99 -2.31
N MET A 90 4.50 -2.59 -1.20
CA MET A 90 4.48 -3.27 0.09
C MET A 90 3.81 -2.36 1.12
N HIS A 91 2.81 -2.85 1.83
CA HIS A 91 1.99 -2.09 2.77
C HIS A 91 1.89 -2.81 4.14
N MET A 92 1.36 -2.13 5.16
CA MET A 92 1.31 -2.65 6.54
C MET A 92 0.56 -3.99 6.70
N GLY A 93 -0.47 -4.25 5.91
CA GLY A 93 -1.19 -5.53 5.92
C GLY A 93 -0.28 -6.73 5.64
N ALA A 94 0.76 -6.53 4.83
CA ALA A 94 1.75 -7.57 4.50
C ALA A 94 2.56 -8.05 5.74
N PHE A 95 2.66 -7.22 6.78
CA PHE A 95 3.35 -7.56 8.03
C PHE A 95 2.40 -8.09 9.12
N ARG A 96 1.09 -7.96 8.95
CA ARG A 96 0.04 -8.37 9.91
C ARG A 96 -0.56 -9.71 9.56
N ILE A 97 -0.98 -9.84 8.30
CA ILE A 97 -1.70 -11.02 7.80
C ILE A 97 -0.92 -12.34 7.99
N PRO A 98 0.44 -12.39 7.89
CA PRO A 98 1.20 -13.61 8.21
C PRO A 98 1.00 -14.13 9.64
N HIS A 99 0.61 -13.27 10.59
CA HIS A 99 0.29 -13.67 11.96
C HIS A 99 -1.15 -14.18 12.13
N MET A 100 -2.02 -13.84 11.18
CA MET A 100 -3.45 -14.19 11.20
C MET A 100 -3.77 -15.42 10.36
N GLN A 101 -2.96 -15.72 9.35
CA GLN A 101 -3.12 -16.88 8.46
C GLN A 101 -1.80 -17.24 7.78
N LYS A 102 -1.68 -18.51 7.36
CA LYS A 102 -0.49 -18.96 6.62
C LYS A 102 -0.47 -18.36 5.23
N LEU A 103 0.64 -17.70 4.88
CA LEU A 103 0.94 -17.24 3.53
C LEU A 103 2.01 -18.13 2.89
N ALA A 104 2.02 -18.18 1.54
CA ALA A 104 3.04 -18.89 0.77
C ALA A 104 4.33 -18.08 0.60
N TRP A 105 4.46 -16.94 1.25
CA TRP A 105 5.60 -16.03 1.20
C TRP A 105 5.80 -15.32 2.54
N ASP A 106 6.99 -14.79 2.73
CA ASP A 106 7.41 -14.08 3.94
C ASP A 106 7.83 -12.65 3.59
N PRO A 107 7.28 -11.61 4.26
CA PRO A 107 7.54 -10.21 3.90
C PRO A 107 8.99 -9.79 4.08
N VAL A 108 9.74 -10.44 4.97
CA VAL A 108 11.15 -10.09 5.23
C VAL A 108 12.10 -10.88 4.34
N ARG A 109 11.81 -12.16 4.13
CA ARG A 109 12.74 -13.08 3.46
C ARG A 109 12.63 -13.04 1.93
N ASP A 110 11.43 -12.85 1.38
CA ASP A 110 11.15 -13.12 -0.02
C ASP A 110 11.18 -11.85 -0.90
N PHE A 111 11.61 -10.71 -0.34
CA PHE A 111 11.67 -9.42 -1.05
C PHE A 111 13.01 -8.70 -0.87
N THR A 112 13.32 -7.86 -1.85
CA THR A 112 14.33 -6.81 -1.79
C THR A 112 13.62 -5.47 -1.66
N TYR A 113 13.86 -4.75 -0.56
CA TYR A 113 13.27 -3.44 -0.28
C TYR A 113 13.99 -2.37 -1.08
N ILE A 114 13.24 -1.49 -1.76
CA ILE A 114 13.82 -0.49 -2.66
C ILE A 114 13.71 0.90 -2.04
N ILE A 115 12.49 1.33 -1.71
CA ILE A 115 12.24 2.68 -1.18
C ILE A 115 10.91 2.73 -0.43
N GLY A 116 10.88 3.45 0.72
CA GLY A 116 9.64 3.90 1.34
C GLY A 116 9.11 5.14 0.64
N LEU A 117 7.80 5.25 0.46
CA LEU A 117 7.19 6.32 -0.31
C LEU A 117 6.32 7.26 0.52
N SER A 118 5.28 6.72 1.13
CA SER A 118 4.20 7.52 1.72
C SER A 118 3.49 6.77 2.84
N GLY A 119 2.66 7.49 3.60
CA GLY A 119 1.78 6.93 4.62
C GLY A 119 0.33 7.34 4.38
N TYR A 120 -0.60 6.44 4.74
CA TYR A 120 -2.03 6.70 4.57
C TYR A 120 -2.60 7.50 5.72
N THR A 121 -3.45 8.48 5.40
CA THR A 121 -4.41 9.07 6.32
C THR A 121 -5.69 8.24 6.32
N PHE A 122 -6.10 7.76 7.49
CA PHE A 122 -7.32 6.99 7.68
C PHE A 122 -8.43 7.84 8.31
N GLY A 123 -9.66 7.53 7.93
CA GLY A 123 -10.85 8.14 8.51
C GLY A 123 -12.07 7.25 8.42
N VAL A 124 -13.11 7.64 9.15
CA VAL A 124 -14.44 7.03 9.05
C VAL A 124 -15.37 8.03 8.40
N VAL A 125 -15.96 7.60 7.30
CA VAL A 125 -16.98 8.36 6.56
C VAL A 125 -18.32 7.67 6.57
N VAL A 126 -19.37 8.47 6.48
CA VAL A 126 -20.76 8.06 6.26
C VAL A 126 -21.36 8.86 5.10
N LYS A 127 -22.48 8.44 4.53
CA LYS A 127 -23.21 9.28 3.58
C LYS A 127 -23.61 10.62 4.24
N SER A 128 -23.64 11.71 3.49
CA SER A 128 -23.95 13.04 4.03
C SER A 128 -25.40 13.16 4.54
N ASP A 129 -26.34 12.39 3.98
CA ASP A 129 -27.72 12.26 4.42
C ASP A 129 -27.93 11.33 5.62
N SER A 130 -26.89 10.58 6.02
CA SER A 130 -26.90 9.72 7.21
C SER A 130 -27.32 10.48 8.47
N PRO A 131 -28.00 9.84 9.43
CA PRO A 131 -28.33 10.42 10.73
C PRO A 131 -27.09 10.75 11.58
N PHE A 132 -25.94 10.11 11.30
CA PHE A 132 -24.70 10.33 12.05
C PHE A 132 -24.03 11.63 11.63
N LYS A 133 -24.01 12.62 12.53
CA LYS A 133 -23.38 13.94 12.31
C LYS A 133 -22.00 14.05 12.92
N SER A 134 -21.68 13.15 13.86
CA SER A 134 -20.39 13.03 14.54
C SER A 134 -20.00 11.57 14.74
N PHE A 135 -18.72 11.34 15.06
CA PHE A 135 -18.25 9.99 15.42
C PHE A 135 -18.90 9.50 16.71
N ARG A 136 -19.27 10.41 17.62
CA ARG A 136 -20.02 10.09 18.84
C ARG A 136 -21.39 9.50 18.52
N ASP A 137 -22.14 10.11 17.59
CA ASP A 137 -23.46 9.59 17.19
C ASP A 137 -23.36 8.15 16.67
N LEU A 138 -22.29 7.88 15.89
CA LEU A 138 -22.00 6.53 15.37
C LEU A 138 -21.72 5.55 16.51
N LEU A 139 -20.89 5.93 17.49
CA LEU A 139 -20.58 5.10 18.67
C LEU A 139 -21.83 4.89 19.54
N ASP A 140 -22.65 5.90 19.74
CA ASP A 140 -23.89 5.81 20.53
C ASP A 140 -24.90 4.86 19.87
N TYR A 141 -25.03 4.94 18.54
CA TYR A 141 -25.83 3.98 17.79
C TYR A 141 -25.28 2.54 17.94
N ALA A 142 -23.98 2.35 17.78
CA ALA A 142 -23.34 1.03 17.91
C ALA A 142 -23.52 0.46 19.34
N ARG A 143 -23.52 1.31 20.36
CA ARG A 143 -23.77 0.93 21.75
C ARG A 143 -25.22 0.49 21.99
N ALA A 144 -26.17 1.22 21.40
CA ALA A 144 -27.59 0.90 21.49
C ALA A 144 -27.99 -0.33 20.65
N HIS A 145 -27.23 -0.64 19.61
CA HIS A 145 -27.53 -1.70 18.64
C HIS A 145 -26.26 -2.58 18.37
N PRO A 146 -25.82 -3.39 19.33
CA PRO A 146 -24.59 -4.19 19.20
C PRO A 146 -24.61 -5.06 17.93
N GLY A 147 -23.54 -5.00 17.13
CA GLY A 147 -23.38 -5.76 15.90
C GLY A 147 -24.28 -5.34 14.73
N LYS A 148 -24.96 -4.18 14.82
CA LYS A 148 -25.82 -3.66 13.73
C LYS A 148 -25.18 -2.52 12.94
N MET A 149 -24.21 -1.81 13.54
CA MET A 149 -23.46 -0.74 12.85
C MET A 149 -22.46 -1.38 11.88
N SER A 150 -22.88 -1.50 10.62
CA SER A 150 -22.03 -2.07 9.56
C SER A 150 -21.01 -1.07 9.04
N TYR A 151 -19.77 -1.52 8.85
CA TYR A 151 -18.75 -0.72 8.18
C TYR A 151 -17.95 -1.54 7.16
N GLY A 152 -17.57 -0.90 6.06
CA GLY A 152 -16.68 -1.46 5.05
C GLY A 152 -15.23 -1.09 5.32
N SER A 153 -14.32 -2.00 4.98
CA SER A 153 -12.88 -1.75 4.94
C SER A 153 -12.23 -2.45 3.74
N THR A 154 -10.94 -2.19 3.49
CA THR A 154 -10.13 -2.86 2.46
C THR A 154 -9.76 -4.31 2.79
N GLY A 155 -10.44 -4.93 3.75
CA GLY A 155 -10.29 -6.33 4.09
C GLY A 155 -9.79 -6.60 5.50
N THR A 156 -9.94 -7.86 5.91
CA THR A 156 -9.53 -8.34 7.25
C THR A 156 -8.01 -8.23 7.43
N GLY A 157 -7.56 -7.73 8.58
CA GLY A 157 -6.14 -7.53 8.91
C GLY A 157 -5.53 -6.25 8.36
N THR A 158 -6.25 -5.49 7.54
CA THR A 158 -5.80 -4.17 7.05
C THR A 158 -5.92 -3.10 8.13
N SER A 159 -5.21 -1.97 7.96
CA SER A 159 -5.27 -0.87 8.94
C SER A 159 -6.70 -0.35 9.17
N PRO A 160 -7.55 -0.14 8.13
CA PRO A 160 -8.93 0.31 8.35
C PRO A 160 -9.80 -0.68 9.13
N HIS A 161 -9.50 -1.98 9.07
CA HIS A 161 -10.17 -2.97 9.91
C HIS A 161 -9.69 -2.87 11.37
N LEU A 162 -8.36 -2.98 11.58
CA LEU A 162 -7.79 -3.06 12.92
C LEU A 162 -8.03 -1.80 13.76
N LEU A 163 -8.08 -0.62 13.11
CA LEU A 163 -8.38 0.62 13.84
C LEU A 163 -9.80 0.61 14.44
N LEU A 164 -10.82 0.05 13.77
CA LEU A 164 -12.16 -0.07 14.34
C LEU A 164 -12.28 -1.23 15.34
N GLU A 165 -11.50 -2.29 15.19
CA GLU A 165 -11.35 -3.31 16.24
C GLU A 165 -10.77 -2.70 17.52
N GLU A 166 -9.78 -1.82 17.41
CA GLU A 166 -9.21 -1.12 18.56
C GLU A 166 -10.21 -0.09 19.15
N VAL A 167 -10.99 0.61 18.33
CA VAL A 167 -12.11 1.44 18.80
C VAL A 167 -13.12 0.58 19.56
N SER A 168 -13.51 -0.59 19.04
CA SER A 168 -14.41 -1.52 19.72
C SER A 168 -13.88 -1.91 21.08
N MET A 169 -12.62 -2.27 21.16
CA MET A 169 -11.97 -2.68 22.41
C MET A 169 -11.93 -1.53 23.45
N LYS A 170 -11.63 -0.30 23.00
CA LYS A 170 -11.53 0.87 23.91
C LYS A 170 -12.90 1.40 24.36
N THR A 171 -13.94 1.26 23.56
CA THR A 171 -15.27 1.86 23.81
C THR A 171 -16.34 0.84 24.22
N GLY A 172 -16.05 -0.45 24.10
CA GLY A 172 -16.98 -1.55 24.39
C GLY A 172 -18.12 -1.69 23.36
N VAL A 173 -18.07 -0.97 22.23
CA VAL A 173 -19.09 -1.11 21.16
C VAL A 173 -18.77 -2.30 20.26
N GLN A 174 -19.79 -2.84 19.60
CA GLN A 174 -19.65 -3.92 18.62
C GLN A 174 -20.08 -3.43 17.24
N PHE A 175 -19.15 -3.44 16.29
CA PHE A 175 -19.41 -3.19 14.88
C PHE A 175 -19.66 -4.48 14.09
N LEU A 176 -20.29 -4.36 12.93
CA LEU A 176 -20.37 -5.41 11.92
C LEU A 176 -19.37 -5.08 10.79
N HIS A 177 -18.24 -5.77 10.78
CA HIS A 177 -17.24 -5.60 9.73
C HIS A 177 -17.65 -6.28 8.43
N VAL A 178 -17.59 -5.53 7.31
CA VAL A 178 -17.83 -6.03 5.95
C VAL A 178 -16.54 -5.81 5.14
N PRO A 179 -15.74 -6.87 4.89
CA PRO A 179 -14.49 -6.75 4.15
C PRO A 179 -14.73 -6.64 2.64
N PHE A 180 -14.04 -5.70 2.00
CA PHE A 180 -14.00 -5.50 0.55
C PHE A 180 -12.58 -5.75 0.00
N LYS A 181 -12.43 -5.82 -1.32
CA LYS A 181 -11.12 -5.99 -1.97
C LYS A 181 -10.28 -4.71 -1.93
N GLY A 182 -10.90 -3.55 -1.72
CA GLY A 182 -10.23 -2.26 -1.65
C GLY A 182 -11.17 -1.07 -1.47
N ASN A 183 -10.57 0.12 -1.41
CA ASN A 183 -11.28 1.38 -1.17
C ASN A 183 -12.40 1.64 -2.17
N ALA A 184 -12.18 1.42 -3.47
CA ALA A 184 -13.18 1.68 -4.50
C ALA A 184 -14.46 0.85 -4.30
N ASP A 185 -14.31 -0.44 -3.95
CA ASP A 185 -15.44 -1.35 -3.75
C ASP A 185 -16.25 -0.96 -2.50
N SER A 186 -15.58 -0.64 -1.38
CA SER A 186 -16.24 -0.21 -0.14
C SER A 186 -16.93 1.14 -0.30
N THR A 187 -16.36 2.04 -1.11
CA THR A 187 -16.98 3.32 -1.46
C THR A 187 -18.29 3.12 -2.24
N GLN A 188 -18.31 2.23 -3.23
CA GLN A 188 -19.54 1.89 -3.97
C GLN A 188 -20.60 1.28 -3.05
N ALA A 189 -20.19 0.42 -2.12
CA ALA A 189 -21.10 -0.18 -1.14
C ALA A 189 -21.72 0.88 -0.19
N LEU A 190 -20.96 1.91 0.21
CA LEU A 190 -21.47 3.00 1.03
C LEU A 190 -22.44 3.88 0.23
N LEU A 191 -22.11 4.21 -1.03
CA LEU A 191 -23.01 4.97 -1.92
C LEU A 191 -24.33 4.23 -2.17
N GLY A 192 -24.28 2.89 -2.27
CA GLY A 192 -25.44 2.03 -2.50
C GLY A 192 -26.19 1.60 -1.24
N ASP A 193 -25.90 2.18 -0.06
CA ASP A 193 -26.52 1.85 1.23
C ASP A 193 -26.36 0.37 1.66
N HIS A 194 -25.35 -0.33 1.14
CA HIS A 194 -25.03 -1.71 1.54
C HIS A 194 -24.26 -1.78 2.86
N ILE A 195 -23.65 -0.67 3.27
CA ILE A 195 -22.98 -0.47 4.56
C ILE A 195 -23.34 0.92 5.10
N MET A 196 -23.26 1.09 6.42
CA MET A 196 -23.62 2.35 7.09
C MET A 196 -22.46 3.33 7.19
N ALA A 197 -21.23 2.82 7.21
CA ALA A 197 -20.00 3.61 7.27
C ALA A 197 -18.87 2.93 6.45
N GLN A 198 -17.84 3.70 6.13
CA GLN A 198 -16.60 3.18 5.57
C GLN A 198 -15.45 3.65 6.45
N SER A 199 -14.60 2.69 6.86
CA SER A 199 -13.30 2.94 7.46
C SER A 199 -12.24 2.68 6.40
N ASP A 200 -11.52 3.71 5.96
CA ASP A 200 -10.55 3.56 4.86
C ASP A 200 -9.54 4.71 4.81
N SER A 201 -8.59 4.60 3.88
CA SER A 201 -7.69 5.68 3.52
C SER A 201 -8.41 6.77 2.71
N SER A 202 -7.76 7.92 2.54
CA SER A 202 -8.30 9.19 2.02
C SER A 202 -8.88 9.18 0.59
N GLY A 203 -8.99 8.02 -0.07
CA GLY A 203 -9.72 7.90 -1.35
C GLY A 203 -11.19 8.32 -1.29
N TRP A 204 -11.78 8.41 -0.10
CA TRP A 204 -13.10 8.99 0.16
C TRP A 204 -13.11 10.52 0.07
N GLY A 205 -11.95 11.20 0.09
CA GLY A 205 -11.84 12.66 0.18
C GLY A 205 -12.64 13.39 -0.90
N ARG A 206 -12.52 12.97 -2.16
CA ARG A 206 -13.28 13.54 -3.29
C ARG A 206 -14.82 13.50 -3.09
N PHE A 207 -15.32 12.51 -2.36
CA PHE A 207 -16.74 12.38 -2.04
C PHE A 207 -17.15 13.27 -0.87
N VAL A 208 -16.23 13.52 0.06
CA VAL A 208 -16.40 14.51 1.14
C VAL A 208 -16.46 15.91 0.55
N ASP A 209 -15.52 16.26 -0.33
CA ASP A 209 -15.47 17.57 -1.00
C ASP A 209 -16.69 17.81 -1.90
N ALA A 210 -17.20 16.75 -2.53
CA ALA A 210 -18.45 16.79 -3.32
C ALA A 210 -19.73 16.80 -2.46
N GLY A 211 -19.62 16.77 -1.12
CA GLY A 211 -20.76 16.76 -0.21
C GLY A 211 -21.58 15.46 -0.21
N GLN A 212 -21.07 14.40 -0.81
CA GLN A 212 -21.71 13.08 -0.84
C GLN A 212 -21.46 12.27 0.44
N PHE A 213 -20.28 12.46 1.05
CA PHE A 213 -19.89 11.83 2.31
C PHE A 213 -19.65 12.90 3.39
N ARG A 214 -19.76 12.47 4.63
CA ARG A 214 -19.31 13.21 5.82
C ARG A 214 -18.19 12.43 6.49
N LEU A 215 -17.04 13.10 6.65
CA LEU A 215 -15.91 12.58 7.43
C LEU A 215 -16.18 12.85 8.91
N LEU A 216 -16.23 11.80 9.74
CA LEU A 216 -16.57 11.88 11.15
C LEU A 216 -15.38 11.98 12.08
N VAL A 217 -14.28 11.33 11.69
CA VAL A 217 -13.03 11.24 12.48
C VAL A 217 -11.89 10.84 11.58
N THR A 218 -10.68 11.28 11.94
CA THR A 218 -9.42 10.80 11.35
C THR A 218 -8.54 10.15 12.44
N PHE A 219 -7.55 9.36 12.02
CA PHE A 219 -6.69 8.60 12.93
C PHE A 219 -5.22 9.03 12.84
N GLY A 220 -4.95 10.20 12.28
CA GLY A 220 -3.64 10.84 12.28
C GLY A 220 -3.27 11.40 13.67
N ARG A 221 -1.98 11.73 13.84
CA ARG A 221 -1.49 12.42 15.04
C ARG A 221 -2.10 13.81 15.17
N GLU A 222 -2.25 14.47 14.03
CA GLU A 222 -2.80 15.82 13.89
C GLU A 222 -4.02 15.79 12.97
N ARG A 223 -4.81 16.85 13.03
CA ARG A 223 -5.91 17.04 12.09
C ARG A 223 -5.38 17.20 10.67
N THR A 224 -6.17 16.75 9.71
CA THR A 224 -5.83 16.87 8.29
C THR A 224 -5.80 18.32 7.84
N LYS A 225 -5.01 18.61 6.82
CA LYS A 225 -4.94 19.98 6.24
C LYS A 225 -6.19 20.33 5.45
N HIS A 226 -6.75 19.34 4.74
CA HIS A 226 -7.93 19.55 3.89
C HIS A 226 -9.23 19.63 4.70
N TRP A 227 -9.34 18.90 5.82
CA TRP A 227 -10.55 18.85 6.65
C TRP A 227 -10.23 19.20 8.11
N PRO A 228 -9.70 20.42 8.40
CA PRO A 228 -9.19 20.78 9.73
C PRO A 228 -10.28 20.86 10.82
N SER A 229 -11.55 20.96 10.41
CA SER A 229 -12.69 20.91 11.33
C SER A 229 -13.01 19.50 11.84
N VAL A 230 -12.52 18.45 11.16
CA VAL A 230 -12.76 17.06 11.53
C VAL A 230 -11.83 16.67 12.66
N PRO A 231 -12.34 16.11 13.77
CA PRO A 231 -11.51 15.72 14.91
C PRO A 231 -10.66 14.48 14.58
N THR A 232 -9.51 14.38 15.23
CA THR A 232 -8.78 13.14 15.31
C THR A 232 -9.38 12.22 16.40
N ALA A 233 -9.02 10.93 16.38
CA ALA A 233 -9.37 10.01 17.45
C ALA A 233 -8.83 10.49 18.81
N ASN A 234 -7.65 11.13 18.85
CA ASN A 234 -7.08 11.73 20.05
C ASN A 234 -7.90 12.91 20.57
N ASP A 235 -8.42 13.78 19.68
CA ASP A 235 -9.33 14.88 20.08
C ASP A 235 -10.62 14.34 20.74
N LEU A 236 -11.00 13.12 20.42
CA LEU A 236 -12.17 12.44 21.01
C LEU A 236 -11.83 11.60 22.24
N GLY A 237 -10.57 11.63 22.72
CA GLY A 237 -10.13 10.93 23.92
C GLY A 237 -9.87 9.43 23.73
N LEU A 238 -9.71 8.96 22.48
CA LEU A 238 -9.48 7.55 22.23
C LEU A 238 -8.01 7.13 22.36
N ASP A 239 -7.07 8.07 22.44
CA ASP A 239 -5.61 7.82 22.51
C ASP A 239 -5.19 6.77 21.45
N MET A 240 -5.41 7.12 20.19
CA MET A 240 -5.15 6.27 19.02
C MET A 240 -4.53 7.06 17.89
N VAL A 241 -3.42 6.56 17.38
CA VAL A 241 -2.80 7.05 16.13
C VAL A 241 -2.50 5.86 15.23
N TYR A 242 -3.01 5.89 14.02
CA TYR A 242 -2.73 4.88 13.02
C TYR A 242 -1.88 5.46 11.90
N SER A 243 -0.62 5.01 11.83
CA SER A 243 0.25 5.23 10.69
C SER A 243 0.34 3.93 9.88
N SER A 244 0.25 4.05 8.57
CA SER A 244 0.35 2.89 7.69
C SER A 244 1.20 3.25 6.47
N PRO A 245 2.51 3.28 6.64
CA PRO A 245 3.42 3.58 5.55
C PRO A 245 3.48 2.45 4.55
N TYR A 246 3.87 2.80 3.33
CA TYR A 246 4.09 1.88 2.23
C TYR A 246 5.25 2.33 1.34
N GLY A 247 5.75 1.38 0.57
CA GLY A 247 6.83 1.63 -0.37
C GLY A 247 6.88 0.59 -1.48
N ILE A 248 8.00 0.51 -2.17
CA ILE A 248 8.22 -0.38 -3.30
C ILE A 248 9.24 -1.44 -2.95
N VAL A 249 8.93 -2.68 -3.34
CA VAL A 249 9.81 -3.84 -3.23
C VAL A 249 9.94 -4.53 -4.58
N GLY A 250 11.06 -5.23 -4.77
CA GLY A 250 11.26 -6.21 -5.81
C GLY A 250 11.30 -7.63 -5.23
N PRO A 251 11.38 -8.68 -6.08
CA PRO A 251 11.61 -10.03 -5.61
C PRO A 251 12.97 -10.14 -4.93
N ARG A 252 13.14 -11.17 -4.10
CA ARG A 252 14.40 -11.44 -3.40
C ARG A 252 15.57 -11.56 -4.38
N GLY A 253 16.71 -10.96 -4.02
CA GLY A 253 17.97 -11.15 -4.72
C GLY A 253 18.21 -10.20 -5.89
N LEU A 254 17.54 -9.03 -5.92
CA LEU A 254 17.92 -7.97 -6.87
C LEU A 254 19.39 -7.58 -6.68
N GLU A 255 20.09 -7.40 -7.79
CA GLU A 255 21.47 -6.90 -7.76
C GLU A 255 21.56 -5.51 -7.12
N PRO A 256 22.57 -5.23 -6.29
CA PRO A 256 22.72 -3.91 -5.64
C PRO A 256 22.74 -2.72 -6.62
N ARG A 257 23.29 -2.92 -7.84
CA ARG A 257 23.27 -1.89 -8.89
C ARG A 257 21.84 -1.59 -9.34
N VAL A 258 21.02 -2.62 -9.56
CA VAL A 258 19.61 -2.47 -9.96
C VAL A 258 18.80 -1.76 -8.87
N VAL A 259 18.98 -2.18 -7.60
CA VAL A 259 18.34 -1.53 -6.45
C VAL A 259 18.68 -0.05 -6.40
N ARG A 260 19.95 0.33 -6.57
CA ARG A 260 20.40 1.72 -6.55
C ARG A 260 19.77 2.55 -7.67
N ILE A 261 19.76 2.04 -8.92
CA ILE A 261 19.16 2.74 -10.06
C ILE A 261 17.67 2.97 -9.82
N LEU A 262 16.94 1.94 -9.36
CA LEU A 262 15.52 2.06 -9.02
C LEU A 262 15.28 3.05 -7.88
N HIS A 263 16.03 2.91 -6.78
CA HIS A 263 15.95 3.80 -5.63
C HIS A 263 16.16 5.26 -6.04
N ASP A 264 17.24 5.56 -6.77
CA ASP A 264 17.61 6.93 -7.12
C ASP A 264 16.59 7.56 -8.09
N GLY A 265 16.08 6.78 -9.05
CA GLY A 265 15.01 7.22 -9.94
C GLY A 265 13.69 7.48 -9.19
N PHE A 266 13.30 6.57 -8.30
CA PHE A 266 12.12 6.75 -7.46
C PHE A 266 12.28 7.87 -6.43
N LYS A 267 13.47 8.07 -5.87
CA LYS A 267 13.72 9.17 -4.93
C LYS A 267 13.55 10.53 -5.60
N LYS A 268 14.05 10.70 -6.83
CA LYS A 268 13.82 11.91 -7.61
C LYS A 268 12.32 12.13 -7.88
N ALA A 269 11.59 11.06 -8.23
CA ALA A 269 10.15 11.15 -8.44
C ALA A 269 9.40 11.46 -7.12
N LEU A 270 9.87 10.94 -5.99
CA LEU A 270 9.28 11.18 -4.69
C LEU A 270 9.37 12.66 -4.28
N ASP A 271 10.50 13.31 -4.59
CA ASP A 271 10.74 14.72 -4.29
C ASP A 271 10.17 15.68 -5.36
N ASP A 272 9.66 15.14 -6.46
CA ASP A 272 9.11 15.97 -7.55
C ASP A 272 7.88 16.74 -7.06
N PRO A 273 7.79 18.07 -7.34
CA PRO A 273 6.64 18.88 -6.91
C PRO A 273 5.28 18.35 -7.37
N GLU A 274 5.22 17.67 -8.53
CA GLU A 274 3.98 17.06 -9.00
C GLU A 274 3.55 15.90 -8.12
N ASN A 275 4.51 15.09 -7.62
CA ASN A 275 4.22 14.02 -6.67
C ASN A 275 3.77 14.58 -5.31
N LEU A 276 4.48 15.60 -4.81
CA LEU A 276 4.12 16.25 -3.52
C LEU A 276 2.70 16.82 -3.57
N LYS A 277 2.30 17.39 -4.71
CA LYS A 277 0.93 17.86 -4.92
C LYS A 277 -0.10 16.72 -4.88
N VAL A 278 0.22 15.55 -5.42
CA VAL A 278 -0.68 14.38 -5.35
C VAL A 278 -0.80 13.86 -3.93
N LEU A 279 0.31 13.79 -3.18
CA LEU A 279 0.27 13.41 -1.77
C LEU A 279 -0.55 14.40 -0.94
N ASP A 280 -0.39 15.70 -1.18
CA ASP A 280 -1.19 16.74 -0.55
C ASP A 280 -2.68 16.56 -0.88
N GLN A 281 -3.06 16.39 -2.15
CA GLN A 281 -4.45 16.15 -2.57
C GLN A 281 -5.08 14.90 -1.94
N LEU A 282 -4.27 13.89 -1.64
CA LEU A 282 -4.69 12.67 -0.96
C LEU A 282 -4.56 12.77 0.56
N ASP A 283 -4.13 13.91 1.09
CA ASP A 283 -3.82 14.13 2.52
C ASP A 283 -2.94 12.99 3.07
N GLN A 284 -1.93 12.60 2.30
CA GLN A 284 -0.97 11.56 2.64
C GLN A 284 0.39 12.16 3.01
N GLU A 285 1.01 11.60 4.03
CA GLU A 285 2.34 12.04 4.45
C GLU A 285 3.44 11.51 3.53
N LEU A 286 4.50 12.30 3.34
CA LEU A 286 5.73 11.82 2.73
C LEU A 286 6.45 10.93 3.76
N TRP A 287 6.73 9.67 3.39
CA TRP A 287 7.45 8.73 4.24
C TRP A 287 8.63 8.12 3.47
N TYR A 288 9.70 8.91 3.35
CA TYR A 288 10.91 8.41 2.72
C TYR A 288 11.68 7.46 3.63
N GLN A 289 12.07 6.31 3.08
CA GLN A 289 13.07 5.40 3.65
C GLN A 289 14.03 4.95 2.55
N SER A 290 15.33 4.93 2.87
CA SER A 290 16.31 4.28 2.00
C SER A 290 16.03 2.78 1.88
N SER A 291 16.67 2.09 0.94
CA SER A 291 16.52 0.64 0.79
C SER A 291 16.91 -0.10 2.08
N GLU A 292 17.96 0.33 2.75
CA GLU A 292 18.45 -0.26 4.00
C GLU A 292 17.50 0.00 5.16
N ASP A 293 17.08 1.26 5.33
CA ASP A 293 16.15 1.66 6.40
C ASP A 293 14.79 0.99 6.24
N TYR A 294 14.29 0.87 4.99
CA TYR A 294 13.03 0.20 4.73
C TYR A 294 13.11 -1.31 5.00
N ALA A 295 14.22 -1.95 4.65
CA ALA A 295 14.44 -3.36 5.01
C ALA A 295 14.56 -3.57 6.53
N LYS A 296 15.17 -2.63 7.27
CA LYS A 296 15.21 -2.63 8.73
C LYS A 296 13.81 -2.45 9.31
N TYR A 297 13.08 -1.44 8.83
CA TYR A 297 11.69 -1.18 9.21
C TYR A 297 10.80 -2.40 9.02
N ALA A 298 10.95 -3.14 7.92
CA ALA A 298 10.18 -4.34 7.65
C ALA A 298 10.37 -5.43 8.72
N ARG A 299 11.63 -5.68 9.10
CA ARG A 299 11.96 -6.68 10.15
C ARG A 299 11.36 -6.30 11.51
N GLU A 300 11.53 -5.04 11.91
CA GLU A 300 11.02 -4.53 13.18
C GLU A 300 9.49 -4.51 13.19
N THR A 301 8.88 -4.14 12.07
CA THR A 301 7.42 -4.08 11.92
C THR A 301 6.79 -5.45 12.00
N LEU A 302 7.35 -6.47 11.32
CA LEU A 302 6.81 -7.83 11.40
C LEU A 302 6.73 -8.32 12.86
N GLN A 303 7.74 -8.03 13.67
CA GLN A 303 7.75 -8.40 15.10
C GLN A 303 6.74 -7.58 15.92
N ARG A 304 6.67 -6.27 15.70
CA ARG A 304 5.77 -5.37 16.42
C ARG A 304 4.30 -5.66 16.13
N GLU A 305 3.97 -5.95 14.87
CA GLU A 305 2.59 -6.21 14.46
C GLU A 305 2.04 -7.52 15.02
N ARG A 306 2.91 -8.49 15.35
CA ARG A 306 2.50 -9.70 16.06
C ARG A 306 1.83 -9.37 17.39
N ALA A 307 2.43 -8.47 18.18
CA ALA A 307 1.87 -8.08 19.48
C ALA A 307 0.51 -7.37 19.35
N LEU A 308 0.33 -6.56 18.29
CA LEU A 308 -0.96 -5.94 18.01
C LEU A 308 -2.03 -7.00 17.69
N ILE A 309 -1.72 -7.95 16.80
CA ILE A 309 -2.64 -9.02 16.39
C ILE A 309 -3.00 -9.93 17.57
N GLU A 310 -2.04 -10.22 18.44
CA GLU A 310 -2.26 -10.99 19.67
C GLU A 310 -3.20 -10.26 20.64
N ARG A 311 -2.95 -8.97 20.89
CA ARG A 311 -3.80 -8.12 21.75
C ARG A 311 -5.25 -8.04 21.26
N LEU A 312 -5.45 -8.04 19.93
CA LEU A 312 -6.76 -8.04 19.31
C LEU A 312 -7.41 -9.44 19.23
N GLY A 313 -6.73 -10.50 19.70
CA GLY A 313 -7.25 -11.87 19.65
C GLY A 313 -7.36 -12.45 18.23
N LEU A 314 -6.58 -11.95 17.27
CA LEU A 314 -6.66 -12.30 15.86
C LEU A 314 -5.51 -13.21 15.39
N LEU A 315 -4.69 -13.76 16.29
CA LEU A 315 -3.63 -14.70 15.93
C LEU A 315 -4.23 -15.97 15.28
N ALA A 316 -3.52 -16.48 14.27
CA ALA A 316 -3.81 -17.79 13.71
C ALA A 316 -3.79 -18.86 14.84
N LYS A 317 -4.81 -19.71 14.84
CA LYS A 317 -4.90 -20.85 15.75
C LYS A 317 -4.01 -22.01 15.30
#